data_bcbfdad3b9f34cb28d40b9b1ebcf4fdc
#
_entry.id   bcbfdad3b9f34cb28d40b9b1ebcf4fdc
#
_cell.length_a   1.000
_cell.length_b   1.000
_cell.length_c   1.000
_cell.angle_alpha   90.00
_cell.angle_beta   90.00
_cell.angle_gamma   90.00
#
_symmetry.space_group_name_H-M   'P 1'
#
loop_
_entity.id
_entity.type
_entity.pdbx_description
1 polymer ?
#
loop_
_entity_poly.entity_id
_entity_poly.type
_entity_poly.pdbx_seq_one_letter_code
_entity_poly.pdbx_strand_id
1 'polypeptide(L)'
;VVEDMPRDASNGQYELQRQMFDKKTLPIMKIYLTNGALDKLYQKRRQTLNKPGQILIKDDNDWVKASIILNSGNEIKELNTRLRLKGDWPDHYEHPTKLSFRIKVLGESYALGMKRFSIQHPNTRSFQAEPLMLDEMRNWGILAPKYRFIDVRINDYPIGIMALEEHVSKEMLESQRRREGPILVVDEDPIWRQKDLNAQTAAAAGANNPPLNSSNLRIIDLPIKQFGASSFTIGSTKTTNAIRAISLYRDFIDGKRSAETVFDLEKMARWWVLVNAWYSCHGVAYHNRRFYFNPTTNLLEPIAFDNAPRPHGRSEHVKNCDIFVANRLQGDATFQTHVLDFSQLLLETYQSAEWQSNFRERQAKAQNILLLDGFDTRPLLPKEVVQNLSYFLKALTFTNAETIVSDSTSSSMASYSDAPLYSHLRTFFFPLDSGLSLEIKNLSYDPIEDIRITIDDNQDAPRVVQGPQL
;
A
#
# COMPACT_ATOMS: atom_id res chain seq x y z
N VAL A 1 2.56 -1.33 -34.90
CA VAL A 1 1.96 -2.01 -33.74
C VAL A 1 1.49 -0.99 -32.68
N VAL A 2 1.30 0.28 -33.08
CA VAL A 2 0.82 1.38 -32.23
C VAL A 2 -0.67 1.66 -32.43
N GLU A 3 -1.37 0.84 -33.22
CA GLU A 3 -2.71 1.14 -33.71
C GLU A 3 -3.89 0.66 -32.83
N ASP A 4 -3.68 -0.06 -31.73
CA ASP A 4 -4.78 -0.65 -30.93
C ASP A 4 -4.93 -0.06 -29.50
N MET A 5 -4.60 1.20 -29.29
CA MET A 5 -5.09 1.90 -28.11
C MET A 5 -6.46 2.53 -28.43
N PRO A 6 -7.55 2.13 -27.76
CA PRO A 6 -8.86 2.73 -28.01
C PRO A 6 -8.84 4.19 -27.57
N ARG A 7 -8.74 5.10 -28.54
CA ARG A 7 -8.79 6.57 -28.33
C ARG A 7 -10.10 7.05 -27.66
N ASP A 8 -11.15 6.23 -27.66
CA ASP A 8 -12.44 6.55 -27.04
C ASP A 8 -12.52 6.29 -25.54
N ALA A 9 -11.63 5.48 -24.97
CA ALA A 9 -11.62 5.26 -23.52
C ALA A 9 -11.04 6.45 -22.74
N SER A 10 -10.23 7.29 -23.39
CA SER A 10 -9.59 8.45 -22.75
C SER A 10 -10.62 9.55 -22.40
N ASN A 11 -11.55 9.86 -23.29
CA ASN A 11 -12.50 10.97 -23.08
C ASN A 11 -13.47 10.73 -21.91
N GLY A 12 -14.02 9.52 -21.78
CA GLY A 12 -14.93 9.20 -20.66
C GLY A 12 -14.22 9.11 -19.31
N GLN A 13 -12.96 8.69 -19.30
CA GLN A 13 -12.16 8.59 -18.07
C GLN A 13 -11.67 9.98 -17.61
N TYR A 14 -11.31 10.85 -18.53
CA TYR A 14 -10.98 12.25 -18.23
C TYR A 14 -12.20 13.04 -17.73
N GLU A 15 -13.39 12.78 -18.23
CA GLU A 15 -14.62 13.44 -17.79
C GLU A 15 -14.99 13.02 -16.35
N LEU A 16 -14.90 11.74 -16.03
CA LEU A 16 -15.07 11.25 -14.64
C LEU A 16 -14.03 11.83 -13.68
N GLN A 17 -12.78 11.98 -14.14
CA GLN A 17 -11.70 12.59 -13.34
C GLN A 17 -11.91 14.09 -13.14
N ARG A 18 -12.42 14.81 -14.17
CA ARG A 18 -12.81 16.23 -14.04
C ARG A 18 -13.86 16.45 -12.98
N GLN A 19 -14.85 15.54 -12.87
CA GLN A 19 -15.93 15.64 -11.88
C GLN A 19 -15.44 15.35 -10.45
N MET A 20 -14.35 14.59 -10.28
CA MET A 20 -13.84 14.23 -8.95
C MET A 20 -13.35 15.43 -8.13
N PHE A 21 -12.98 16.53 -8.78
CA PHE A 21 -12.43 17.73 -8.13
C PHE A 21 -13.29 18.97 -8.34
N ASP A 22 -14.55 18.83 -8.77
CA ASP A 22 -15.45 19.97 -8.87
C ASP A 22 -16.05 20.29 -7.50
N LYS A 23 -15.88 21.56 -7.06
CA LYS A 23 -16.46 22.05 -5.81
C LYS A 23 -18.00 21.91 -5.77
N LYS A 24 -18.68 22.01 -6.92
CA LYS A 24 -20.13 21.85 -7.02
C LYS A 24 -20.58 20.40 -6.81
N THR A 25 -19.71 19.45 -7.04
CA THR A 25 -19.95 18.00 -6.88
C THR A 25 -19.23 17.41 -5.69
N LEU A 26 -18.64 18.25 -4.80
CA LEU A 26 -17.97 17.79 -3.60
C LEU A 26 -18.95 16.99 -2.73
N PRO A 27 -18.70 15.67 -2.52
CA PRO A 27 -19.60 14.87 -1.70
C PRO A 27 -19.55 15.29 -0.24
N ILE A 28 -20.71 15.23 0.42
CA ILE A 28 -20.82 15.44 1.86
C ILE A 28 -21.12 14.11 2.53
N MET A 29 -20.30 13.73 3.50
CA MET A 29 -20.47 12.51 4.28
C MET A 29 -20.79 12.84 5.72
N LYS A 30 -22.00 12.51 6.17
CA LYS A 30 -22.40 12.61 7.57
C LYS A 30 -22.31 11.24 8.22
N ILE A 31 -21.52 11.12 9.26
CA ILE A 31 -21.29 9.88 10.02
C ILE A 31 -21.99 10.03 11.37
N TYR A 32 -22.90 9.11 11.66
CA TYR A 32 -23.62 9.08 12.94
C TYR A 32 -23.13 7.90 13.78
N LEU A 33 -22.68 8.22 14.98
CA LEU A 33 -22.15 7.30 15.98
C LEU A 33 -22.92 7.47 17.29
N THR A 34 -23.19 6.38 17.98
CA THR A 34 -23.66 6.45 19.36
C THR A 34 -22.55 6.98 20.26
N ASN A 35 -22.90 7.54 21.42
CA ASN A 35 -21.91 8.02 22.39
C ASN A 35 -20.92 6.93 22.79
N GLY A 36 -21.39 5.70 23.05
CA GLY A 36 -20.50 4.59 23.39
C GLY A 36 -19.56 4.18 22.26
N ALA A 37 -19.99 4.29 20.99
CA ALA A 37 -19.11 4.05 19.84
C ALA A 37 -18.03 5.14 19.72
N LEU A 38 -18.42 6.38 19.91
CA LEU A 38 -17.50 7.52 19.88
C LEU A 38 -16.49 7.44 21.02
N ASP A 39 -16.95 7.15 22.24
CA ASP A 39 -16.09 6.96 23.43
C ASP A 39 -15.05 5.87 23.20
N LYS A 40 -15.45 4.74 22.62
CA LYS A 40 -14.55 3.62 22.29
C LYS A 40 -13.43 4.05 21.33
N LEU A 41 -13.76 4.80 20.28
CA LEU A 41 -12.77 5.32 19.33
C LEU A 41 -11.78 6.28 20.01
N TYR A 42 -12.29 7.24 20.79
CA TYR A 42 -11.44 8.18 21.51
C TYR A 42 -10.65 7.53 22.65
N GLN A 43 -11.18 6.50 23.29
CA GLN A 43 -10.44 5.71 24.27
C GLN A 43 -9.26 5.00 23.62
N LYS A 44 -9.47 4.32 22.49
CA LYS A 44 -8.41 3.67 21.73
C LYS A 44 -7.34 4.67 21.30
N ARG A 45 -7.76 5.86 20.83
CA ARG A 45 -6.86 6.97 20.47
C ARG A 45 -6.00 7.40 21.67
N ARG A 46 -6.63 7.71 22.82
CA ARG A 46 -5.92 8.13 24.04
C ARG A 46 -4.93 7.07 24.52
N GLN A 47 -5.36 5.80 24.56
CA GLN A 47 -4.49 4.69 24.95
C GLN A 47 -3.27 4.59 24.03
N THR A 48 -3.47 4.77 22.72
CA THR A 48 -2.37 4.72 21.74
C THR A 48 -1.42 5.89 21.89
N LEU A 49 -1.91 7.13 22.03
CA LEU A 49 -1.07 8.32 22.17
C LEU A 49 -0.30 8.37 23.50
N ASN A 50 -0.83 7.72 24.54
CA ASN A 50 -0.21 7.72 25.87
C ASN A 50 0.83 6.61 26.06
N LYS A 51 0.94 5.65 25.13
CA LYS A 51 1.94 4.60 25.23
C LYS A 51 3.25 4.97 24.51
N PRO A 52 4.38 4.39 24.92
CA PRO A 52 5.64 4.55 24.20
C PRO A 52 5.51 4.17 22.72
N GLY A 53 6.17 4.91 21.85
CA GLY A 53 6.14 4.68 20.40
C GLY A 53 4.85 5.09 19.69
N GLN A 54 3.76 5.28 20.43
CA GLN A 54 2.46 5.74 19.91
C GLN A 54 1.94 4.96 18.68
N ILE A 55 2.23 3.67 18.58
CA ILE A 55 1.85 2.83 17.42
C ILE A 55 0.44 2.28 17.64
N LEU A 56 -0.46 2.47 16.69
CA LEU A 56 -1.82 1.93 16.72
C LEU A 56 -1.81 0.44 16.33
N ILE A 57 -1.89 -0.44 17.29
CA ILE A 57 -2.12 -1.87 17.05
C ILE A 57 -3.62 -2.10 16.86
N LYS A 58 -3.99 -2.59 15.71
CA LYS A 58 -5.38 -2.82 15.30
C LYS A 58 -5.87 -4.19 15.76
N ASP A 59 -7.13 -4.24 16.20
CA ASP A 59 -7.81 -5.45 16.64
C ASP A 59 -9.20 -5.56 16.00
N ASP A 60 -9.74 -6.77 15.89
CA ASP A 60 -11.09 -6.98 15.36
C ASP A 60 -12.19 -6.38 16.25
N ASN A 61 -11.92 -6.26 17.55
CA ASN A 61 -12.81 -5.59 18.49
C ASN A 61 -12.86 -4.07 18.32
N ASP A 62 -11.92 -3.45 17.58
CA ASP A 62 -11.89 -1.98 17.39
C ASP A 62 -13.05 -1.46 16.52
N TRP A 63 -13.73 -2.34 15.79
CA TRP A 63 -14.84 -1.95 14.94
C TRP A 63 -16.06 -1.50 15.75
N VAL A 64 -16.62 -0.35 15.37
CA VAL A 64 -17.89 0.18 15.88
C VAL A 64 -18.92 0.31 14.77
N LYS A 65 -20.21 0.20 15.11
CA LYS A 65 -21.31 0.46 14.19
C LYS A 65 -21.48 1.95 13.97
N ALA A 66 -21.79 2.34 12.74
CA ALA A 66 -22.14 3.71 12.36
C ALA A 66 -23.18 3.72 11.24
N SER A 67 -23.97 4.78 11.15
CA SER A 67 -24.79 5.11 9.98
C SER A 67 -24.11 6.24 9.23
N ILE A 68 -24.13 6.19 7.90
CA ILE A 68 -23.57 7.24 7.03
C ILE A 68 -24.66 7.73 6.11
N ILE A 69 -24.88 9.04 6.07
CA ILE A 69 -25.63 9.72 5.02
C ILE A 69 -24.62 10.33 4.07
N LEU A 70 -24.61 9.83 2.84
CA LEU A 70 -23.74 10.31 1.77
C LEU A 70 -24.57 11.10 0.76
N ASN A 71 -24.25 12.40 0.61
CA ASN A 71 -24.82 13.26 -0.42
C ASN A 71 -23.76 13.50 -1.51
N SER A 72 -24.04 13.06 -2.73
CA SER A 72 -23.17 13.23 -3.88
C SER A 72 -23.98 13.76 -5.07
N GLY A 73 -23.97 15.06 -5.22
CA GLY A 73 -24.79 15.74 -6.22
C GLY A 73 -26.30 15.59 -5.92
N ASN A 74 -27.04 14.96 -6.81
CA ASN A 74 -28.48 14.73 -6.67
C ASN A 74 -28.82 13.43 -5.93
N GLU A 75 -27.84 12.64 -5.52
CA GLU A 75 -28.07 11.36 -4.88
C GLU A 75 -27.78 11.45 -3.38
N ILE A 76 -28.76 11.03 -2.56
CA ILE A 76 -28.60 10.86 -1.11
C ILE A 76 -28.75 9.38 -0.79
N LYS A 77 -27.73 8.82 -0.16
CA LYS A 77 -27.72 7.41 0.30
C LYS A 77 -27.56 7.33 1.79
N GLU A 78 -28.39 6.53 2.42
CA GLU A 78 -28.18 6.08 3.80
C GLU A 78 -27.53 4.69 3.80
N LEU A 79 -26.44 4.54 4.57
CA LEU A 79 -25.58 3.37 4.57
C LEU A 79 -25.35 2.87 5.99
N ASN A 80 -25.63 1.59 6.23
CA ASN A 80 -25.17 0.91 7.42
C ASN A 80 -23.70 0.55 7.29
N THR A 81 -22.90 0.91 8.28
CA THR A 81 -21.45 0.75 8.21
C THR A 81 -20.86 0.27 9.52
N ARG A 82 -19.61 -0.19 9.44
CA ARG A 82 -18.72 -0.28 10.59
C ARG A 82 -17.46 0.54 10.28
N LEU A 83 -16.92 1.16 11.29
CA LEU A 83 -15.66 1.87 11.17
C LEU A 83 -14.74 1.62 12.38
N ARG A 84 -13.46 1.87 12.18
CA ARG A 84 -12.42 1.87 13.22
C ARG A 84 -11.32 2.85 12.85
N LEU A 85 -10.46 3.19 13.80
CA LEU A 85 -9.27 3.99 13.51
C LEU A 85 -8.41 3.30 12.44
N LYS A 86 -7.80 4.11 11.57
CA LYS A 86 -6.86 3.70 10.53
C LYS A 86 -5.48 4.28 10.82
N GLY A 87 -4.47 3.64 10.23
CA GLY A 87 -3.08 4.03 10.30
C GLY A 87 -2.34 3.33 11.43
N ASP A 88 -1.03 3.40 11.38
CA ASP A 88 -0.15 2.81 12.38
C ASP A 88 0.61 3.92 13.12
N TRP A 89 0.78 5.08 12.49
CA TRP A 89 1.49 6.24 12.99
C TRP A 89 0.56 7.38 13.46
N PRO A 90 1.05 8.27 14.36
CA PRO A 90 0.28 9.37 14.95
C PRO A 90 -0.36 10.33 13.95
N ASP A 91 0.23 10.56 12.79
CA ASP A 91 -0.31 11.43 11.73
C ASP A 91 -1.75 11.10 11.32
N HIS A 92 -2.18 9.87 11.61
CA HIS A 92 -3.55 9.41 11.37
C HIS A 92 -4.54 9.72 12.51
N TYR A 93 -4.07 9.99 13.73
CA TYR A 93 -4.94 10.13 14.91
C TYR A 93 -4.44 11.12 15.96
N GLU A 94 -3.34 11.84 15.74
CA GLU A 94 -2.89 12.89 16.64
C GLU A 94 -3.80 14.13 16.61
N HIS A 95 -4.35 14.48 15.42
CA HIS A 95 -5.28 15.59 15.29
C HIS A 95 -6.53 15.35 16.15
N PRO A 96 -7.02 16.34 16.90
CA PRO A 96 -8.10 16.13 17.88
C PRO A 96 -9.44 15.74 17.24
N THR A 97 -9.74 16.16 16.02
CA THR A 97 -11.02 15.93 15.34
C THR A 97 -10.87 15.20 13.99
N LYS A 98 -9.84 15.47 13.20
CA LYS A 98 -9.61 14.87 11.89
C LYS A 98 -8.94 13.49 12.00
N LEU A 99 -9.62 12.54 12.62
CA LEU A 99 -9.13 11.17 12.78
C LEU A 99 -9.29 10.38 11.48
N SER A 100 -8.32 9.54 11.16
CA SER A 100 -8.43 8.62 10.04
C SER A 100 -9.25 7.38 10.41
N PHE A 101 -10.21 7.03 9.56
CA PHE A 101 -11.06 5.86 9.74
C PHE A 101 -10.99 4.91 8.56
N ARG A 102 -10.97 3.61 8.86
CA ARG A 102 -11.31 2.56 7.91
C ARG A 102 -12.79 2.29 8.01
N ILE A 103 -13.52 2.33 6.88
CA ILE A 103 -14.96 2.17 6.81
C ILE A 103 -15.32 0.97 5.95
N LYS A 104 -16.28 0.15 6.42
CA LYS A 104 -16.86 -0.98 5.71
C LYS A 104 -18.36 -0.78 5.60
N VAL A 105 -18.89 -0.73 4.38
CA VAL A 105 -20.34 -0.69 4.09
C VAL A 105 -20.92 -2.09 4.25
N LEU A 106 -22.02 -2.21 4.97
CA LEU A 106 -22.70 -3.47 5.22
C LEU A 106 -23.82 -3.69 4.19
N GLY A 107 -24.29 -4.95 4.08
CA GLY A 107 -25.33 -5.32 3.13
C GLY A 107 -24.88 -5.15 1.67
N GLU A 108 -25.83 -4.94 0.75
CA GLU A 108 -25.59 -4.86 -0.69
C GLU A 108 -25.32 -3.43 -1.21
N SER A 109 -25.34 -2.43 -0.33
CA SER A 109 -25.12 -1.02 -0.69
C SER A 109 -23.65 -0.69 -0.93
N TYR A 110 -23.40 0.42 -1.61
CA TYR A 110 -22.06 0.93 -1.95
C TYR A 110 -21.99 2.44 -1.70
N ALA A 111 -20.87 2.90 -1.16
CA ALA A 111 -20.55 4.32 -1.07
C ALA A 111 -19.67 4.72 -2.27
N LEU A 112 -20.18 5.52 -3.19
CA LEU A 112 -19.43 5.95 -4.41
C LEU A 112 -18.81 4.77 -5.17
N GLY A 113 -19.54 3.64 -5.25
CA GLY A 113 -19.05 2.41 -5.88
C GLY A 113 -18.09 1.56 -5.04
N MET A 114 -17.90 1.88 -3.76
CA MET A 114 -16.95 1.20 -2.87
C MET A 114 -17.66 0.48 -1.72
N LYS A 115 -17.20 -0.72 -1.39
CA LYS A 115 -17.59 -1.48 -0.18
C LYS A 115 -16.71 -1.15 1.02
N ARG A 116 -15.44 -0.86 0.75
CA ARG A 116 -14.45 -0.51 1.76
C ARG A 116 -13.66 0.70 1.29
N PHE A 117 -13.45 1.64 2.17
CA PHE A 117 -12.67 2.83 1.91
C PHE A 117 -12.11 3.38 3.24
N SER A 118 -11.27 4.38 3.14
CA SER A 118 -10.80 5.15 4.28
C SER A 118 -11.16 6.61 4.10
N ILE A 119 -11.37 7.30 5.21
CA ILE A 119 -11.24 8.75 5.25
C ILE A 119 -10.06 9.09 6.14
N GLN A 120 -9.31 10.11 5.77
CA GLN A 120 -8.08 10.47 6.48
C GLN A 120 -7.76 11.96 6.30
N HIS A 121 -6.91 12.47 7.20
CA HIS A 121 -6.42 13.83 7.06
C HIS A 121 -5.67 13.97 5.72
N PRO A 122 -5.92 15.01 4.91
CA PRO A 122 -5.30 15.13 3.58
C PRO A 122 -3.77 15.09 3.59
N ASN A 123 -3.15 15.57 4.69
CA ASN A 123 -1.69 15.57 4.82
C ASN A 123 -1.06 14.16 4.88
N THR A 124 -1.81 13.14 5.33
CA THR A 124 -1.26 11.76 5.45
C THR A 124 -0.77 11.18 4.13
N ARG A 125 -1.16 11.78 3.00
CA ARG A 125 -0.78 11.36 1.64
C ARG A 125 -0.42 12.55 0.76
N SER A 126 0.30 13.54 1.31
CA SER A 126 0.81 14.70 0.54
C SER A 126 -0.29 15.50 -0.19
N PHE A 127 -1.46 15.69 0.44
CA PHE A 127 -2.56 16.54 -0.06
C PHE A 127 -2.98 16.21 -1.51
N GLN A 128 -2.89 17.17 -2.45
CA GLN A 128 -3.28 17.00 -3.85
C GLN A 128 -2.31 16.12 -4.65
N ALA A 129 -1.11 15.86 -4.15
CA ALA A 129 -0.12 15.10 -4.90
C ALA A 129 -0.52 13.64 -5.07
N GLU A 130 -1.06 13.00 -4.03
CA GLU A 130 -1.50 11.60 -4.11
C GLU A 130 -2.61 11.36 -5.14
N PRO A 131 -3.76 12.08 -5.10
CA PRO A 131 -4.80 11.86 -6.10
C PRO A 131 -4.34 12.14 -7.53
N LEU A 132 -3.49 13.15 -7.76
CA LEU A 132 -2.96 13.43 -9.09
C LEU A 132 -2.07 12.31 -9.60
N MET A 133 -1.20 11.76 -8.74
CA MET A 133 -0.34 10.65 -9.10
C MET A 133 -1.14 9.36 -9.35
N LEU A 134 -2.13 9.05 -8.50
CA LEU A 134 -2.98 7.88 -8.69
C LEU A 134 -3.80 7.96 -9.98
N ASP A 135 -4.19 9.18 -10.40
CA ASP A 135 -4.82 9.40 -11.69
C ASP A 135 -3.84 9.10 -12.84
N GLU A 136 -2.60 9.59 -12.74
CA GLU A 136 -1.57 9.25 -13.73
C GLU A 136 -1.32 7.74 -13.81
N MET A 137 -1.22 7.05 -12.67
CA MET A 137 -1.09 5.59 -12.66
C MET A 137 -2.21 4.91 -13.46
N ARG A 138 -3.48 5.30 -13.22
CA ARG A 138 -4.63 4.74 -13.95
C ARG A 138 -4.61 5.09 -15.44
N ASN A 139 -4.22 6.31 -15.80
CA ASN A 139 -4.11 6.75 -17.20
C ASN A 139 -3.12 5.89 -17.98
N TRP A 140 -2.07 5.43 -17.32
CA TRP A 140 -1.06 4.56 -17.91
C TRP A 140 -1.31 3.06 -17.68
N GLY A 141 -2.54 2.69 -17.27
CA GLY A 141 -2.99 1.30 -17.15
C GLY A 141 -2.52 0.57 -15.90
N ILE A 142 -1.92 1.29 -14.94
CA ILE A 142 -1.54 0.73 -13.64
C ILE A 142 -2.74 0.77 -12.71
N LEU A 143 -3.03 -0.35 -12.04
CA LEU A 143 -4.08 -0.42 -11.04
C LEU A 143 -3.79 0.54 -9.88
N ALA A 144 -4.76 1.38 -9.55
CA ALA A 144 -4.61 2.35 -8.46
C ALA A 144 -5.98 2.68 -7.82
N PRO A 145 -6.06 2.81 -6.48
CA PRO A 145 -7.30 3.19 -5.81
C PRO A 145 -7.78 4.57 -6.25
N LYS A 146 -9.10 4.76 -6.26
CA LYS A 146 -9.69 6.09 -6.39
C LYS A 146 -9.42 6.88 -5.13
N TYR A 147 -9.05 8.15 -5.30
CA TYR A 147 -8.76 9.06 -4.21
C TYR A 147 -9.40 10.41 -4.50
N ARG A 148 -10.15 10.97 -3.55
CA ARG A 148 -10.83 12.27 -3.69
C ARG A 148 -10.95 12.96 -2.34
N PHE A 149 -11.30 14.23 -2.37
CA PHE A 149 -11.68 14.98 -1.17
C PHE A 149 -13.20 14.94 -0.97
N ILE A 150 -13.62 14.97 0.29
CA ILE A 150 -15.02 15.02 0.71
C ILE A 150 -15.16 15.93 1.93
N ASP A 151 -16.34 16.55 2.09
CA ASP A 151 -16.70 17.25 3.34
C ASP A 151 -17.29 16.24 4.32
N VAL A 152 -16.75 16.18 5.54
CA VAL A 152 -17.13 15.20 6.56
C VAL A 152 -17.75 15.88 7.77
N ARG A 153 -18.83 15.29 8.28
CA ARG A 153 -19.45 15.65 9.56
C ARG A 153 -19.61 14.41 10.43
N ILE A 154 -19.37 14.53 11.73
CA ILE A 154 -19.59 13.46 12.70
C ILE A 154 -20.61 13.94 13.73
N ASN A 155 -21.77 13.26 13.83
CA ASN A 155 -22.90 13.66 14.65
C ASN A 155 -23.26 15.15 14.43
N ASP A 156 -23.34 15.54 13.14
CA ASP A 156 -23.55 16.90 12.62
C ASP A 156 -22.46 17.94 12.97
N TYR A 157 -21.45 17.57 13.77
CA TYR A 157 -20.29 18.42 13.99
C TYR A 157 -19.39 18.45 12.74
N PRO A 158 -19.04 19.64 12.23
CA PRO A 158 -18.22 19.75 11.02
C PRO A 158 -16.77 19.34 11.32
N ILE A 159 -16.29 18.34 10.60
CA ILE A 159 -14.89 17.92 10.59
C ILE A 159 -14.11 18.66 9.48
N GLY A 160 -14.80 18.99 8.38
CA GLY A 160 -14.25 19.65 7.21
C GLY A 160 -13.73 18.69 6.16
N ILE A 161 -12.78 19.17 5.35
CA ILE A 161 -12.25 18.39 4.22
C ILE A 161 -11.38 17.23 4.69
N MET A 162 -11.76 16.04 4.25
CA MET A 162 -11.02 14.80 4.45
C MET A 162 -10.71 14.17 3.08
N ALA A 163 -9.63 13.39 3.03
CA ALA A 163 -9.34 12.57 1.88
C ALA A 163 -10.07 11.23 2.00
N LEU A 164 -10.77 10.82 0.94
CA LEU A 164 -11.39 9.52 0.80
C LEU A 164 -10.55 8.66 -0.14
N GLU A 165 -10.06 7.55 0.36
CA GLU A 165 -9.23 6.58 -0.35
C GLU A 165 -9.97 5.25 -0.51
N GLU A 166 -10.13 4.78 -1.74
CA GLU A 166 -10.67 3.46 -2.05
C GLU A 166 -9.78 2.36 -1.44
N HIS A 167 -10.39 1.32 -0.91
CA HIS A 167 -9.63 0.16 -0.49
C HIS A 167 -9.31 -0.74 -1.67
N VAL A 168 -8.09 -1.25 -1.73
CA VAL A 168 -7.69 -2.26 -2.71
C VAL A 168 -8.57 -3.50 -2.51
N SER A 169 -9.45 -3.78 -3.47
CA SER A 169 -10.49 -4.80 -3.37
C SER A 169 -10.92 -5.29 -4.75
N LYS A 170 -11.82 -6.28 -4.80
CA LYS A 170 -12.39 -6.75 -6.07
C LYS A 170 -13.16 -5.64 -6.79
N GLU A 171 -13.88 -4.79 -6.05
CA GLU A 171 -14.64 -3.68 -6.64
C GLU A 171 -13.71 -2.68 -7.35
N MET A 172 -12.52 -2.45 -6.78
CA MET A 172 -11.48 -1.64 -7.43
C MET A 172 -11.02 -2.31 -8.74
N LEU A 173 -10.77 -3.62 -8.73
CA LEU A 173 -10.36 -4.36 -9.93
C LEU A 173 -11.42 -4.30 -11.02
N GLU A 174 -12.68 -4.59 -10.69
CA GLU A 174 -13.82 -4.57 -11.61
C GLU A 174 -14.03 -3.17 -12.21
N SER A 175 -13.93 -2.11 -11.38
CA SER A 175 -14.08 -0.73 -11.84
C SER A 175 -12.97 -0.29 -12.82
N GLN A 176 -11.84 -0.98 -12.82
CA GLN A 176 -10.71 -0.78 -13.72
C GLN A 176 -10.60 -1.90 -14.77
N ARG A 177 -11.73 -2.58 -15.07
CA ARG A 177 -11.85 -3.59 -16.11
C ARG A 177 -10.89 -4.79 -15.92
N ARG A 178 -10.66 -5.19 -14.68
CA ARG A 178 -9.97 -6.44 -14.33
C ARG A 178 -10.96 -7.46 -13.79
N ARG A 179 -10.74 -8.73 -14.13
CA ARG A 179 -11.49 -9.84 -13.53
C ARG A 179 -11.12 -9.96 -12.05
N GLU A 180 -12.04 -10.49 -11.24
CA GLU A 180 -11.72 -10.84 -9.86
C GLU A 180 -10.55 -11.83 -9.83
N GLY A 181 -9.54 -11.51 -9.05
CA GLY A 181 -8.33 -12.32 -8.88
C GLY A 181 -7.63 -12.01 -7.56
N PRO A 182 -6.68 -12.84 -7.15
CA PRO A 182 -5.92 -12.63 -5.93
C PRO A 182 -5.16 -11.30 -5.91
N ILE A 183 -5.19 -10.63 -4.77
CA ILE A 183 -4.39 -9.43 -4.50
C ILE A 183 -3.39 -9.78 -3.41
N LEU A 184 -2.12 -9.82 -3.78
CA LEU A 184 -1.03 -10.10 -2.85
C LEU A 184 -0.60 -8.84 -2.12
N VAL A 185 -0.29 -8.99 -0.83
CA VAL A 185 0.24 -7.93 0.01
C VAL A 185 1.26 -8.52 0.98
N VAL A 186 2.28 -7.76 1.28
CA VAL A 186 3.18 -8.07 2.38
C VAL A 186 2.48 -7.78 3.70
N ASP A 187 2.50 -8.74 4.62
CA ASP A 187 1.93 -8.55 5.96
C ASP A 187 2.85 -7.70 6.83
N GLU A 188 2.47 -6.46 7.07
CA GLU A 188 3.23 -5.53 7.89
C GLU A 188 2.90 -5.60 9.38
N ASP A 189 1.82 -6.30 9.79
CA ASP A 189 1.42 -6.38 11.20
C ASP A 189 2.57 -6.84 12.14
N PRO A 190 3.42 -7.81 11.75
CA PRO A 190 4.57 -8.18 12.59
C PRO A 190 5.57 -7.05 12.80
N ILE A 191 5.79 -6.18 11.81
CA ILE A 191 6.68 -5.02 11.95
C ILE A 191 6.13 -4.07 13.01
N TRP A 192 4.85 -3.75 12.93
CA TRP A 192 4.22 -2.81 13.85
C TRP A 192 4.19 -3.33 15.28
N ARG A 193 3.87 -4.61 15.46
CA ARG A 193 3.93 -5.27 16.77
C ARG A 193 5.35 -5.24 17.37
N GLN A 194 6.36 -5.55 16.55
CA GLN A 194 7.75 -5.54 17.00
C GLN A 194 8.22 -4.12 17.37
N LYS A 195 7.86 -3.12 16.56
CA LYS A 195 8.18 -1.72 16.86
C LYS A 195 7.50 -1.24 18.15
N ASP A 196 6.24 -1.59 18.36
CA ASP A 196 5.48 -1.27 19.58
C ASP A 196 6.15 -1.90 20.81
N LEU A 197 6.53 -3.17 20.71
CA LEU A 197 7.24 -3.88 21.77
C LEU A 197 8.60 -3.26 22.09
N ASN A 198 9.39 -2.95 21.06
CA ASN A 198 10.70 -2.32 21.23
C ASN A 198 10.57 -0.96 21.94
N ALA A 199 9.56 -0.17 21.57
CA ALA A 199 9.31 1.12 22.19
C ALA A 199 8.94 0.97 23.68
N GLN A 200 8.11 -0.02 24.04
CA GLN A 200 7.73 -0.30 25.44
C GLN A 200 8.94 -0.79 26.24
N THR A 201 9.73 -1.71 25.70
CA THR A 201 10.93 -2.25 26.37
C THR A 201 11.96 -1.16 26.62
N ALA A 202 12.22 -0.30 25.62
CA ALA A 202 13.16 0.80 25.77
C ALA A 202 12.69 1.84 26.81
N ALA A 203 11.40 2.15 26.84
CA ALA A 203 10.82 3.04 27.85
C ALA A 203 10.93 2.44 29.27
N ALA A 204 10.68 1.14 29.42
CA ALA A 204 10.86 0.44 30.68
C ALA A 204 12.33 0.45 31.17
N ALA A 205 13.29 0.49 30.24
CA ALA A 205 14.72 0.63 30.50
C ALA A 205 15.16 2.10 30.72
N GLY A 206 14.23 3.05 30.77
CA GLY A 206 14.52 4.47 31.00
C GLY A 206 15.02 5.25 29.78
N ALA A 207 14.87 4.70 28.58
CA ALA A 207 15.24 5.39 27.34
C ALA A 207 14.15 6.38 26.91
N ASN A 208 14.49 7.67 26.84
CA ASN A 208 13.54 8.75 26.51
C ASN A 208 13.09 8.77 25.05
N ASN A 209 13.83 8.14 24.12
CA ASN A 209 13.49 8.03 22.70
C ASN A 209 14.04 6.72 22.15
N PRO A 210 13.29 5.63 22.25
CA PRO A 210 13.74 4.36 21.68
C PRO A 210 13.86 4.46 20.16
N PRO A 211 14.95 3.95 19.56
CA PRO A 211 15.08 3.90 18.13
C PRO A 211 14.01 2.97 17.57
N LEU A 212 12.99 3.54 16.92
CA LEU A 212 11.90 2.79 16.26
C LEU A 212 12.39 1.89 15.09
N ASN A 213 13.66 2.04 14.70
CA ASN A 213 14.25 1.33 13.55
C ASN A 213 14.91 -0.01 13.88
N SER A 214 14.97 -0.42 15.13
CA SER A 214 15.61 -1.68 15.56
C SER A 214 14.65 -2.87 15.52
N SER A 215 13.96 -3.12 14.39
CA SER A 215 13.29 -4.41 14.23
C SER A 215 14.31 -5.44 13.78
N ASN A 216 14.46 -6.54 14.50
CA ASN A 216 15.25 -7.70 14.10
C ASN A 216 14.59 -8.46 12.92
N LEU A 217 13.38 -8.04 12.51
CA LEU A 217 12.68 -8.60 11.37
C LEU A 217 13.27 -8.07 10.07
N ARG A 218 13.83 -8.94 9.27
CA ARG A 218 14.18 -8.57 7.91
C ARG A 218 12.90 -8.41 7.10
N ILE A 219 12.76 -7.28 6.43
CA ILE A 219 11.56 -6.96 5.64
C ILE A 219 11.26 -8.03 4.58
N ILE A 220 12.29 -8.65 4.02
CA ILE A 220 12.17 -9.72 3.02
C ILE A 220 11.51 -10.99 3.58
N ASP A 221 11.57 -11.19 4.88
CA ASP A 221 11.03 -12.37 5.55
C ASP A 221 9.57 -12.23 5.95
N LEU A 222 8.96 -11.07 5.70
CA LEU A 222 7.55 -10.85 6.04
C LEU A 222 6.62 -11.76 5.25
N PRO A 223 5.53 -12.22 5.88
CA PRO A 223 4.54 -13.03 5.22
C PRO A 223 3.91 -12.31 4.02
N ILE A 224 3.67 -13.04 2.95
CA ILE A 224 2.83 -12.60 1.85
C ILE A 224 1.46 -13.19 2.07
N LYS A 225 0.47 -12.31 2.22
CA LYS A 225 -0.92 -12.71 2.39
C LYS A 225 -1.77 -12.19 1.23
N GLN A 226 -2.96 -12.74 1.12
CA GLN A 226 -3.96 -12.28 0.18
C GLN A 226 -5.02 -11.44 0.89
N PHE A 227 -5.47 -10.37 0.25
CA PHE A 227 -6.63 -9.62 0.72
C PHE A 227 -7.90 -10.48 0.66
N GLY A 228 -8.67 -10.47 1.76
CA GLY A 228 -9.95 -11.16 1.82
C GLY A 228 -9.85 -12.68 1.97
N ALA A 229 -8.71 -13.22 2.44
CA ALA A 229 -8.49 -14.65 2.62
C ALA A 229 -9.57 -15.37 3.46
N SER A 230 -10.28 -14.67 4.35
CA SER A 230 -11.38 -15.23 5.15
C SER A 230 -12.58 -15.73 4.32
N SER A 231 -12.66 -15.40 3.04
CA SER A 231 -13.72 -15.85 2.12
C SER A 231 -13.31 -17.04 1.24
N PHE A 232 -12.13 -17.63 1.49
CA PHE A 232 -11.60 -18.71 0.65
C PHE A 232 -12.06 -20.08 1.18
N THR A 233 -12.54 -20.90 0.26
CA THR A 233 -12.87 -22.31 0.53
C THR A 233 -11.76 -23.17 -0.07
N ILE A 234 -11.24 -24.11 0.70
CA ILE A 234 -10.24 -25.08 0.24
C ILE A 234 -10.77 -25.76 -1.03
N GLY A 235 -9.91 -25.87 -2.06
CA GLY A 235 -10.25 -26.47 -3.35
C GLY A 235 -11.02 -25.56 -4.32
N SER A 236 -11.36 -24.33 -3.92
CA SER A 236 -11.97 -23.37 -4.85
C SER A 236 -10.95 -22.78 -5.82
N THR A 237 -11.40 -22.36 -7.01
CA THR A 237 -10.55 -21.67 -8.01
C THR A 237 -9.89 -20.42 -7.41
N LYS A 238 -10.56 -19.72 -6.48
CA LYS A 238 -9.99 -18.57 -5.79
C LYS A 238 -8.77 -18.97 -4.96
N THR A 239 -8.87 -20.04 -4.20
CA THR A 239 -7.77 -20.58 -3.38
C THR A 239 -6.62 -21.04 -4.27
N THR A 240 -6.90 -21.79 -5.33
CA THR A 240 -5.88 -22.27 -6.28
C THR A 240 -5.12 -21.11 -6.92
N ASN A 241 -5.83 -20.07 -7.36
CA ASN A 241 -5.19 -18.87 -7.93
C ASN A 241 -4.38 -18.10 -6.89
N ALA A 242 -4.81 -18.09 -5.62
CA ALA A 242 -4.07 -17.45 -4.54
C ALA A 242 -2.74 -18.15 -4.25
N ILE A 243 -2.79 -19.47 -4.13
CA ILE A 243 -1.59 -20.31 -3.94
C ILE A 243 -0.63 -20.08 -5.10
N ARG A 244 -1.13 -20.14 -6.33
CA ARG A 244 -0.32 -19.91 -7.53
C ARG A 244 0.35 -18.54 -7.52
N ALA A 245 -0.41 -17.49 -7.21
CA ALA A 245 0.10 -16.13 -7.17
C ALA A 245 1.21 -15.94 -6.13
N ILE A 246 1.01 -16.49 -4.92
CA ILE A 246 2.02 -16.44 -3.84
C ILE A 246 3.27 -17.23 -4.26
N SER A 247 3.10 -18.43 -4.82
CA SER A 247 4.23 -19.25 -5.29
C SER A 247 5.03 -18.54 -6.38
N LEU A 248 4.37 -17.95 -7.38
CA LEU A 248 5.04 -17.19 -8.45
C LEU A 248 5.90 -16.06 -7.87
N TYR A 249 5.33 -15.27 -6.96
CA TYR A 249 6.06 -14.17 -6.34
C TYR A 249 7.23 -14.65 -5.47
N ARG A 250 7.04 -15.73 -4.71
CA ARG A 250 8.11 -16.36 -3.91
C ARG A 250 9.21 -16.93 -4.79
N ASP A 251 8.87 -17.73 -5.79
CA ASP A 251 9.82 -18.33 -6.73
C ASP A 251 10.68 -17.26 -7.42
N PHE A 252 10.09 -16.09 -7.74
CA PHE A 252 10.86 -14.96 -8.27
C PHE A 252 11.83 -14.39 -7.23
N ILE A 253 11.36 -14.14 -6.00
CA ILE A 253 12.24 -13.64 -4.91
C ILE A 253 13.40 -14.60 -4.66
N ASP A 254 13.12 -15.90 -4.69
CA ASP A 254 14.13 -16.96 -4.48
C ASP A 254 15.02 -17.19 -5.72
N GLY A 255 14.78 -16.50 -6.83
CA GLY A 255 15.57 -16.68 -8.06
C GLY A 255 15.26 -17.93 -8.87
N LYS A 256 14.17 -18.63 -8.55
CA LYS A 256 13.75 -19.87 -9.22
C LYS A 256 12.99 -19.63 -10.54
N ARG A 257 12.50 -18.41 -10.76
CA ARG A 257 11.74 -18.02 -11.96
C ARG A 257 12.24 -16.73 -12.55
N SER A 258 12.19 -16.64 -13.90
CA SER A 258 12.45 -15.41 -14.64
C SER A 258 11.30 -14.41 -14.47
N ALA A 259 11.60 -13.14 -14.64
CA ALA A 259 10.65 -12.05 -14.47
C ALA A 259 9.44 -12.13 -15.41
N GLU A 260 9.68 -12.44 -16.67
CA GLU A 260 8.66 -12.57 -17.72
C GLU A 260 7.60 -13.65 -17.43
N THR A 261 7.98 -14.69 -16.66
CA THR A 261 7.04 -15.77 -16.27
C THR A 261 6.21 -15.42 -15.04
N VAL A 262 6.53 -14.32 -14.36
CA VAL A 262 5.90 -13.91 -13.11
C VAL A 262 5.15 -12.59 -13.24
N PHE A 263 5.72 -11.60 -13.94
CA PHE A 263 5.19 -10.25 -14.00
C PHE A 263 4.78 -9.83 -15.41
N ASP A 264 3.78 -8.97 -15.48
CA ASP A 264 3.54 -8.13 -16.65
C ASP A 264 4.64 -7.05 -16.70
N LEU A 265 5.68 -7.31 -17.48
CA LEU A 265 6.91 -6.50 -17.51
C LEU A 265 6.63 -5.08 -17.99
N GLU A 266 5.70 -4.89 -18.92
CA GLU A 266 5.32 -3.56 -19.41
C GLU A 266 4.70 -2.73 -18.27
N LYS A 267 3.76 -3.29 -17.51
CA LYS A 267 3.15 -2.61 -16.37
C LYS A 267 4.13 -2.38 -15.24
N MET A 268 5.04 -3.32 -15.00
CA MET A 268 6.11 -3.14 -14.01
C MET A 268 7.04 -1.99 -14.37
N ALA A 269 7.40 -1.87 -15.65
CA ALA A 269 8.23 -0.78 -16.17
C ALA A 269 7.52 0.57 -16.02
N ARG A 270 6.26 0.67 -16.47
CA ARG A 270 5.45 1.89 -16.32
C ARG A 270 5.32 2.32 -14.86
N TRP A 271 5.01 1.38 -13.97
CA TRP A 271 4.91 1.67 -12.54
C TRP A 271 6.22 2.23 -11.97
N TRP A 272 7.35 1.61 -12.29
CA TRP A 272 8.66 2.05 -11.79
C TRP A 272 9.07 3.43 -12.33
N VAL A 273 8.85 3.69 -13.61
CA VAL A 273 9.11 5.00 -14.23
C VAL A 273 8.26 6.09 -13.57
N LEU A 274 6.95 5.86 -13.41
CA LEU A 274 6.04 6.82 -12.78
C LEU A 274 6.41 7.10 -11.32
N VAL A 275 6.77 6.07 -10.54
CA VAL A 275 7.24 6.22 -9.16
C VAL A 275 8.46 7.13 -9.09
N ASN A 276 9.39 7.00 -10.03
CA ASN A 276 10.59 7.83 -10.06
C ASN A 276 10.32 9.26 -10.56
N ALA A 277 9.46 9.43 -11.57
CA ALA A 277 9.06 10.74 -12.07
C ALA A 277 8.34 11.56 -10.98
N TRP A 278 7.48 10.94 -10.19
CA TRP A 278 6.74 11.58 -9.10
C TRP A 278 7.50 11.58 -7.76
N TYR A 279 8.67 10.95 -7.72
CA TYR A 279 9.47 10.75 -6.52
C TYR A 279 8.63 10.24 -5.34
N SER A 280 8.03 9.10 -5.55
CA SER A 280 7.08 8.44 -4.64
C SER A 280 7.60 7.10 -4.11
N CYS A 281 8.83 7.10 -3.62
CA CYS A 281 9.52 5.89 -3.16
C CYS A 281 8.80 5.17 -2.01
N HIS A 282 7.91 5.86 -1.30
CA HIS A 282 7.12 5.26 -0.22
C HIS A 282 6.19 4.15 -0.74
N GLY A 283 5.55 4.35 -1.89
CA GLY A 283 4.64 3.37 -2.50
C GLY A 283 5.31 2.07 -2.96
N VAL A 284 6.64 2.09 -3.14
CA VAL A 284 7.43 0.92 -3.53
C VAL A 284 8.21 0.31 -2.36
N ALA A 285 8.10 0.89 -1.16
CA ALA A 285 8.61 0.26 0.03
C ALA A 285 8.04 -1.16 0.18
N TYR A 286 8.84 -2.10 0.67
CA TYR A 286 8.49 -3.52 0.65
C TYR A 286 7.09 -3.82 1.22
N HIS A 287 6.76 -3.23 2.35
CA HIS A 287 5.47 -3.40 3.04
C HIS A 287 4.28 -2.73 2.32
N ASN A 288 4.52 -1.79 1.40
CA ASN A 288 3.48 -1.12 0.62
C ASN A 288 3.21 -1.80 -0.73
N ARG A 289 4.06 -2.74 -1.16
CA ARG A 289 3.87 -3.43 -2.44
C ARG A 289 2.62 -4.27 -2.44
N ARG A 290 1.88 -4.14 -3.53
CA ARG A 290 0.68 -4.92 -3.81
C ARG A 290 0.70 -5.37 -5.24
N PHE A 291 0.32 -6.62 -5.46
CA PHE A 291 0.23 -7.19 -6.80
C PHE A 291 -1.13 -7.84 -6.99
N TYR A 292 -1.71 -7.60 -8.12
CA TYR A 292 -2.88 -8.32 -8.60
C TYR A 292 -2.44 -9.49 -9.47
N PHE A 293 -2.87 -10.69 -9.16
CA PHE A 293 -2.70 -11.83 -10.06
C PHE A 293 -3.84 -11.82 -11.08
N ASN A 294 -3.49 -11.59 -12.33
CA ASN A 294 -4.45 -11.61 -13.43
C ASN A 294 -4.71 -13.06 -13.87
N PRO A 295 -5.91 -13.63 -13.59
CA PRO A 295 -6.20 -15.02 -13.94
C PRO A 295 -6.30 -15.28 -15.46
N THR A 296 -6.33 -14.24 -16.29
CA THR A 296 -6.34 -14.36 -17.74
C THR A 296 -4.94 -14.54 -18.32
N THR A 297 -3.98 -13.75 -17.83
CA THR A 297 -2.57 -13.81 -18.29
C THR A 297 -1.71 -14.71 -17.43
N ASN A 298 -2.16 -15.04 -16.22
CA ASN A 298 -1.40 -15.72 -15.17
C ASN A 298 -0.14 -14.96 -14.71
N LEU A 299 -0.15 -13.64 -14.84
CA LEU A 299 0.95 -12.76 -14.43
C LEU A 299 0.51 -11.84 -13.29
N LEU A 300 1.50 -11.34 -12.57
CA LEU A 300 1.33 -10.32 -11.53
C LEU A 300 1.41 -8.92 -12.14
N GLU A 301 0.39 -8.10 -11.86
CA GLU A 301 0.34 -6.68 -12.22
C GLU A 301 0.54 -5.83 -10.94
N PRO A 302 1.32 -4.73 -10.98
CA PRO A 302 1.50 -3.87 -9.83
C PRO A 302 0.23 -3.08 -9.52
N ILE A 303 0.00 -2.81 -8.24
CA ILE A 303 -1.02 -1.89 -7.76
C ILE A 303 -0.33 -0.72 -7.06
N ALA A 304 -0.54 0.49 -7.54
CA ALA A 304 -0.06 1.70 -6.88
C ALA A 304 -0.86 1.92 -5.58
N PHE A 305 -0.15 2.11 -4.48
CA PHE A 305 -0.76 2.32 -3.18
C PHE A 305 0.21 3.07 -2.26
N ASP A 306 -0.32 4.01 -1.47
CA ASP A 306 0.43 4.72 -0.43
C ASP A 306 1.71 5.36 -0.97
N ASN A 307 1.56 6.15 -2.04
CA ASN A 307 2.71 6.65 -2.78
C ASN A 307 3.39 7.84 -2.11
N ALA A 308 2.62 8.70 -1.42
CA ALA A 308 3.10 9.92 -0.77
C ALA A 308 4.07 10.73 -1.67
N PRO A 309 3.69 11.10 -2.89
CA PRO A 309 4.58 11.68 -3.88
C PRO A 309 5.14 13.03 -3.43
N ARG A 310 6.42 13.28 -3.71
CA ARG A 310 7.14 14.51 -3.35
C ARG A 310 8.01 14.99 -4.52
N PRO A 311 7.43 15.39 -5.67
CA PRO A 311 8.20 15.71 -6.88
C PRO A 311 9.28 16.78 -6.64
N HIS A 312 9.00 17.75 -5.77
CA HIS A 312 9.92 18.84 -5.41
C HIS A 312 11.09 18.40 -4.50
N GLY A 313 11.04 17.18 -3.95
CA GLY A 313 12.04 16.69 -2.99
C GLY A 313 13.24 15.99 -3.63
N ARG A 314 13.24 15.78 -4.96
CA ARG A 314 14.31 15.07 -5.65
C ARG A 314 15.38 16.02 -6.17
N SER A 315 16.65 15.65 -5.96
CA SER A 315 17.81 16.27 -6.59
C SER A 315 18.54 15.30 -7.51
N GLU A 316 19.46 15.80 -8.34
CA GLU A 316 20.23 15.00 -9.28
C GLU A 316 21.05 13.87 -8.61
N HIS A 317 21.47 14.08 -7.36
CA HIS A 317 22.29 13.11 -6.61
C HIS A 317 21.47 12.06 -5.86
N VAL A 318 20.14 12.15 -5.89
CA VAL A 318 19.29 11.21 -5.21
C VAL A 318 19.11 9.95 -6.06
N LYS A 319 19.42 8.80 -5.47
CA LYS A 319 19.25 7.50 -6.12
C LYS A 319 17.80 7.28 -6.56
N ASN A 320 17.62 6.48 -7.60
CA ASN A 320 16.31 6.03 -8.03
C ASN A 320 15.61 5.30 -6.89
N CYS A 321 14.28 5.39 -6.88
CA CYS A 321 13.49 4.62 -5.94
C CYS A 321 13.80 3.14 -6.09
N ASP A 322 14.38 2.56 -5.04
CA ASP A 322 14.76 1.17 -5.02
C ASP A 322 13.53 0.29 -4.86
N ILE A 323 13.20 -0.42 -5.91
CA ILE A 323 12.28 -1.52 -5.85
C ILE A 323 13.14 -2.78 -5.89
N PHE A 324 13.26 -3.49 -4.78
CA PHE A 324 13.97 -4.79 -4.74
C PHE A 324 13.56 -5.71 -5.89
N VAL A 325 12.26 -5.71 -6.22
CA VAL A 325 11.74 -6.42 -7.41
C VAL A 325 12.31 -5.83 -8.70
N ALA A 326 12.37 -4.49 -8.85
CA ALA A 326 12.89 -3.87 -10.05
C ALA A 326 14.39 -4.06 -10.20
N ASN A 327 15.16 -4.08 -9.11
CA ASN A 327 16.60 -4.40 -9.19
C ASN A 327 16.83 -5.78 -9.78
N ARG A 328 15.98 -6.76 -9.45
CA ARG A 328 16.03 -8.07 -10.10
C ARG A 328 15.51 -8.09 -11.54
N LEU A 329 14.66 -7.12 -11.90
CA LEU A 329 14.16 -6.93 -13.27
C LEU A 329 15.18 -6.21 -14.15
N GLN A 330 16.13 -5.46 -13.59
CA GLN A 330 17.09 -4.66 -14.36
C GLN A 330 17.99 -5.47 -15.29
N GLY A 331 18.18 -6.76 -15.03
CA GLY A 331 18.89 -7.66 -15.90
C GLY A 331 18.06 -8.23 -17.07
N ASP A 332 16.75 -8.02 -17.08
CA ASP A 332 15.86 -8.50 -18.13
C ASP A 332 15.79 -7.50 -19.29
N ALA A 333 16.21 -7.92 -20.49
CA ALA A 333 16.29 -7.06 -21.67
C ALA A 333 14.93 -6.52 -22.10
N THR A 334 13.85 -7.31 -21.96
CA THR A 334 12.49 -6.88 -22.28
C THR A 334 12.02 -5.80 -21.33
N PHE A 335 12.28 -5.97 -20.02
CA PHE A 335 11.98 -4.95 -19.02
C PHE A 335 12.75 -3.65 -19.28
N GLN A 336 14.04 -3.73 -19.59
CA GLN A 336 14.87 -2.57 -19.92
C GLN A 336 14.30 -1.79 -21.12
N THR A 337 13.92 -2.52 -22.18
CA THR A 337 13.28 -1.93 -23.36
C THR A 337 11.99 -1.21 -22.98
N HIS A 338 11.10 -1.84 -22.22
CA HIS A 338 9.87 -1.19 -21.74
C HIS A 338 10.12 0.05 -20.88
N VAL A 339 11.15 0.04 -20.04
CA VAL A 339 11.52 1.22 -19.23
C VAL A 339 11.95 2.38 -20.11
N LEU A 340 12.80 2.14 -21.11
CA LEU A 340 13.30 3.19 -22.01
C LEU A 340 12.18 3.74 -22.89
N ASP A 341 11.42 2.87 -23.56
CA ASP A 341 10.34 3.26 -24.46
C ASP A 341 9.27 4.08 -23.71
N PHE A 342 8.87 3.59 -22.53
CA PHE A 342 7.88 4.29 -21.73
C PHE A 342 8.41 5.62 -21.16
N SER A 343 9.67 5.67 -20.76
CA SER A 343 10.27 6.92 -20.27
C SER A 343 10.32 7.98 -21.35
N GLN A 344 10.62 7.61 -22.60
CA GLN A 344 10.62 8.52 -23.75
C GLN A 344 9.18 9.02 -24.02
N LEU A 345 8.21 8.10 -24.10
CA LEU A 345 6.80 8.46 -24.31
C LEU A 345 6.27 9.37 -23.19
N LEU A 346 6.62 9.08 -21.94
CA LEU A 346 6.20 9.87 -20.79
C LEU A 346 6.83 11.28 -20.82
N LEU A 347 8.10 11.39 -21.20
CA LEU A 347 8.78 12.66 -21.33
C LEU A 347 8.10 13.55 -22.39
N GLU A 348 7.82 13.01 -23.56
CA GLU A 348 7.11 13.72 -24.64
C GLU A 348 5.72 14.15 -24.18
N THR A 349 4.98 13.25 -23.52
CA THR A 349 3.65 13.56 -22.98
C THR A 349 3.69 14.69 -21.96
N TYR A 350 4.61 14.63 -21.00
CA TYR A 350 4.68 15.61 -19.91
C TYR A 350 5.22 16.98 -20.35
N GLN A 351 5.94 17.02 -21.45
CA GLN A 351 6.35 18.27 -22.09
C GLN A 351 5.25 18.89 -22.96
N SER A 352 4.22 18.14 -23.33
CA SER A 352 3.14 18.68 -24.15
C SER A 352 2.32 19.76 -23.44
N ALA A 353 1.90 20.78 -24.18
CA ALA A 353 1.05 21.86 -23.66
C ALA A 353 -0.29 21.33 -23.13
N GLU A 354 -0.84 20.32 -23.78
CA GLU A 354 -2.11 19.69 -23.41
C GLU A 354 -2.02 19.05 -22.02
N TRP A 355 -1.03 18.17 -21.79
CA TRP A 355 -0.86 17.52 -20.49
C TRP A 355 -0.61 18.57 -19.39
N GLN A 356 0.26 19.54 -19.63
CA GLN A 356 0.56 20.58 -18.66
C GLN A 356 -0.65 21.44 -18.30
N SER A 357 -1.50 21.75 -19.28
CA SER A 357 -2.75 22.48 -19.06
C SER A 357 -3.74 21.66 -18.21
N ASN A 358 -3.96 20.40 -18.58
CA ASN A 358 -4.82 19.47 -17.85
C ASN A 358 -4.32 19.23 -16.42
N PHE A 359 -3.01 19.11 -16.23
CA PHE A 359 -2.40 18.95 -14.92
C PHE A 359 -2.66 20.15 -14.02
N ARG A 360 -2.41 21.39 -14.53
CA ARG A 360 -2.66 22.63 -13.76
C ARG A 360 -4.14 22.79 -13.41
N GLU A 361 -5.04 22.47 -14.32
CA GLU A 361 -6.49 22.52 -14.07
C GLU A 361 -6.92 21.58 -12.96
N ARG A 362 -6.51 20.30 -13.03
CA ARG A 362 -6.82 19.29 -12.00
C ARG A 362 -6.24 19.68 -10.64
N GLN A 363 -5.01 20.14 -10.62
CA GLN A 363 -4.36 20.61 -9.41
C GLN A 363 -5.09 21.81 -8.79
N ALA A 364 -5.41 22.83 -9.59
CA ALA A 364 -6.12 24.02 -9.10
C ALA A 364 -7.49 23.65 -8.49
N LYS A 365 -8.22 22.71 -9.10
CA LYS A 365 -9.48 22.21 -8.54
C LYS A 365 -9.26 21.52 -7.19
N ALA A 366 -8.27 20.67 -7.07
CA ALA A 366 -7.93 19.98 -5.83
C ALA A 366 -7.52 20.97 -4.73
N GLN A 367 -6.67 21.96 -5.06
CA GLN A 367 -6.25 23.01 -4.14
C GLN A 367 -7.43 23.89 -3.68
N ASN A 368 -8.34 24.25 -4.58
CA ASN A 368 -9.54 25.03 -4.23
C ASN A 368 -10.45 24.29 -3.24
N ILE A 369 -10.52 22.97 -3.30
CA ILE A 369 -11.26 22.17 -2.31
C ILE A 369 -10.49 22.20 -0.98
N LEU A 370 -9.20 21.99 -0.98
CA LEU A 370 -8.37 22.02 0.23
C LEU A 370 -8.39 23.37 0.93
N LEU A 371 -8.43 24.48 0.17
CA LEU A 371 -8.55 25.84 0.69
C LEU A 371 -9.88 26.09 1.44
N LEU A 372 -10.96 25.32 1.19
CA LEU A 372 -12.19 25.41 1.96
C LEU A 372 -12.01 25.14 3.45
N ASP A 373 -10.94 24.44 3.79
CA ASP A 373 -10.58 24.05 5.16
C ASP A 373 -9.23 24.62 5.60
N GLY A 374 -8.78 25.68 4.92
CA GLY A 374 -7.56 26.43 5.24
C GLY A 374 -6.24 25.72 4.87
N PHE A 375 -6.28 24.64 4.09
CA PHE A 375 -5.06 23.99 3.61
C PHE A 375 -4.48 24.75 2.41
N ASP A 376 -3.58 25.68 2.68
CA ASP A 376 -2.79 26.37 1.65
C ASP A 376 -1.58 25.48 1.26
N THR A 377 -1.76 24.73 0.18
CA THR A 377 -0.76 23.74 -0.25
C THR A 377 0.13 24.28 -1.37
N ARG A 378 1.42 23.95 -1.29
CA ARG A 378 2.36 24.30 -2.37
C ARG A 378 1.90 23.66 -3.70
N PRO A 379 1.82 24.45 -4.79
CA PRO A 379 1.56 23.91 -6.11
C PRO A 379 2.68 22.96 -6.56
N LEU A 380 2.31 21.84 -7.17
CA LEU A 380 3.23 20.98 -7.89
C LEU A 380 3.50 21.60 -9.27
N LEU A 381 4.75 21.62 -9.67
CA LEU A 381 5.11 22.19 -10.96
C LEU A 381 5.36 21.06 -11.97
N PRO A 382 4.73 21.09 -13.16
CA PRO A 382 4.98 20.10 -14.21
C PRO A 382 6.47 19.88 -14.48
N LYS A 383 7.26 20.96 -14.46
CA LYS A 383 8.71 20.90 -14.64
C LYS A 383 9.44 20.05 -13.61
N GLU A 384 8.93 19.94 -12.37
CA GLU A 384 9.56 19.11 -11.33
C GLU A 384 9.43 17.62 -11.67
N VAL A 385 8.27 17.20 -12.18
CA VAL A 385 8.03 15.82 -12.60
C VAL A 385 8.87 15.47 -13.82
N VAL A 386 8.96 16.38 -14.81
CA VAL A 386 9.81 16.24 -16.00
C VAL A 386 11.29 16.14 -15.60
N GLN A 387 11.73 17.00 -14.69
CA GLN A 387 13.11 17.00 -14.21
C GLN A 387 13.46 15.70 -13.47
N ASN A 388 12.57 15.20 -12.64
CA ASN A 388 12.75 13.93 -11.95
C ASN A 388 12.87 12.75 -12.92
N LEU A 389 12.09 12.75 -13.99
CA LEU A 389 12.21 11.75 -15.06
C LEU A 389 13.57 11.84 -15.76
N SER A 390 14.06 13.05 -16.00
CA SER A 390 15.40 13.26 -16.55
C SER A 390 16.51 12.74 -15.62
N TYR A 391 16.39 12.99 -14.32
CA TYR A 391 17.30 12.44 -13.30
C TYR A 391 17.24 10.92 -13.23
N PHE A 392 16.02 10.37 -13.34
CA PHE A 392 15.83 8.91 -13.38
C PHE A 392 16.58 8.29 -14.56
N LEU A 393 16.39 8.84 -15.77
CA LEU A 393 17.05 8.36 -16.99
C LEU A 393 18.57 8.44 -16.91
N LYS A 394 19.11 9.56 -16.39
CA LYS A 394 20.56 9.72 -16.21
C LYS A 394 21.16 8.72 -15.22
N ALA A 395 20.41 8.34 -14.21
CA ALA A 395 20.85 7.40 -13.17
C ALA A 395 20.56 5.94 -13.52
N LEU A 396 19.96 5.64 -14.69
CA LEU A 396 19.75 4.28 -15.14
C LEU A 396 21.10 3.66 -15.54
N THR A 397 21.53 2.69 -14.77
CA THR A 397 22.61 1.79 -15.12
C THR A 397 22.02 0.40 -15.23
N PHE A 398 21.85 -0.08 -16.45
CA PHE A 398 21.46 -1.47 -16.66
C PHE A 398 22.73 -2.34 -16.54
N THR A 399 22.80 -3.12 -15.46
CA THR A 399 23.86 -4.11 -15.28
C THR A 399 23.44 -5.41 -15.95
N ASN A 400 24.33 -6.07 -16.67
CA ASN A 400 24.09 -7.41 -17.19
C ASN A 400 23.83 -8.39 -16.04
N ALA A 401 22.93 -9.36 -16.22
CA ALA A 401 22.49 -10.29 -15.20
C ALA A 401 23.65 -11.06 -14.50
N GLU A 402 24.78 -11.25 -15.20
CA GLU A 402 25.97 -11.91 -14.67
C GLU A 402 26.69 -11.08 -13.58
N THR A 403 26.54 -9.77 -13.57
CA THR A 403 27.21 -8.89 -12.59
C THR A 403 26.44 -8.78 -11.28
N ILE A 404 25.14 -9.08 -11.28
CA ILE A 404 24.27 -8.99 -10.08
C ILE A 404 24.60 -10.10 -9.07
N VAL A 405 25.17 -11.21 -9.52
CA VAL A 405 25.57 -12.33 -8.65
C VAL A 405 26.87 -12.02 -7.90
N SER A 406 27.75 -11.16 -8.44
CA SER A 406 29.08 -10.88 -7.86
C SER A 406 29.13 -9.71 -6.89
N ASP A 407 28.24 -8.72 -6.99
CA ASP A 407 28.23 -7.52 -6.12
C ASP A 407 27.39 -7.67 -4.83
N SER A 408 26.69 -8.80 -4.67
CA SER A 408 25.96 -9.11 -3.43
C SER A 408 26.89 -9.52 -2.25
N THR A 409 28.20 -9.52 -2.44
CA THR A 409 29.18 -9.98 -1.44
C THR A 409 29.65 -8.91 -0.46
N SER A 410 29.24 -7.64 -0.58
CA SER A 410 29.67 -6.58 0.35
C SER A 410 28.63 -6.12 1.37
N SER A 411 27.41 -6.64 1.32
CA SER A 411 26.46 -6.59 2.44
C SER A 411 26.09 -8.02 2.77
N SER A 412 26.40 -8.50 3.94
CA SER A 412 26.20 -9.85 4.50
C SER A 412 24.86 -10.54 4.13
N MET A 413 24.65 -10.78 2.85
CA MET A 413 23.64 -11.70 2.36
C MET A 413 24.28 -13.08 2.32
N ALA A 414 24.03 -13.88 3.34
CA ALA A 414 24.26 -15.32 3.24
C ALA A 414 23.65 -15.81 1.92
N SER A 415 24.44 -16.52 1.14
CA SER A 415 24.02 -17.13 -0.12
C SER A 415 22.76 -17.97 0.12
N TYR A 416 21.66 -17.61 -0.54
CA TYR A 416 20.36 -18.28 -0.41
C TYR A 416 20.31 -19.68 -1.06
N SER A 417 21.44 -20.22 -1.55
CA SER A 417 21.49 -21.53 -2.19
C SER A 417 21.24 -22.71 -1.25
N ASP A 418 21.32 -22.48 0.08
CA ASP A 418 21.15 -23.52 1.11
C ASP A 418 20.06 -23.18 2.13
N ALA A 419 19.08 -22.33 1.80
CA ALA A 419 17.93 -22.12 2.68
C ALA A 419 17.10 -23.41 2.69
N PRO A 420 17.08 -24.14 3.82
CA PRO A 420 16.33 -25.38 3.89
C PRO A 420 14.82 -25.10 3.75
N LEU A 421 14.03 -26.14 3.52
CA LEU A 421 12.57 -26.19 3.42
C LEU A 421 11.78 -25.34 4.44
N TYR A 422 12.44 -24.77 5.43
CA TYR A 422 11.91 -23.89 6.47
C TYR A 422 11.56 -22.45 6.01
N SER A 423 11.75 -22.12 4.74
CA SER A 423 11.43 -20.78 4.21
C SER A 423 9.96 -20.39 4.35
N HIS A 424 9.09 -21.33 4.66
CA HIS A 424 7.65 -21.14 4.82
C HIS A 424 7.19 -21.01 6.28
N LEU A 425 8.07 -21.29 7.25
CA LEU A 425 7.82 -21.07 8.66
C LEU A 425 8.41 -19.74 9.11
N ARG A 426 7.63 -18.98 9.87
CA ARG A 426 8.11 -17.77 10.54
C ARG A 426 7.80 -17.85 12.01
N THR A 427 8.80 -17.51 12.79
CA THR A 427 8.76 -17.60 14.25
C THR A 427 8.80 -16.17 14.82
N PHE A 428 7.87 -15.85 15.68
CA PHE A 428 7.77 -14.58 16.36
C PHE A 428 7.82 -14.80 17.85
N PHE A 429 8.71 -14.07 18.54
CA PHE A 429 8.85 -14.13 19.98
C PHE A 429 8.20 -12.91 20.62
N PHE A 430 7.31 -13.12 21.55
CA PHE A 430 6.65 -12.08 22.33
C PHE A 430 6.96 -12.27 23.81
N PRO A 431 7.61 -11.32 24.51
CA PRO A 431 7.73 -11.39 25.95
C PRO A 431 6.35 -11.27 26.59
N LEU A 432 6.12 -12.07 27.61
CA LEU A 432 4.97 -12.03 28.51
C LEU A 432 5.47 -11.70 29.91
N ASP A 433 4.58 -11.23 30.79
CA ASP A 433 4.92 -10.95 32.19
C ASP A 433 5.51 -12.17 32.94
N SER A 434 5.24 -13.37 32.48
CA SER A 434 5.70 -14.64 33.07
C SER A 434 6.55 -15.50 32.15
N GLY A 435 7.07 -14.96 31.02
CA GLY A 435 7.87 -15.75 30.08
C GLY A 435 7.92 -15.21 28.66
N LEU A 436 8.12 -16.11 27.71
CA LEU A 436 8.22 -15.82 26.29
C LEU A 436 7.11 -16.55 25.54
N SER A 437 6.30 -15.82 24.77
CA SER A 437 5.35 -16.45 23.84
C SER A 437 6.03 -16.63 22.48
N LEU A 438 5.88 -17.81 21.91
CA LEU A 438 6.34 -18.16 20.58
C LEU A 438 5.15 -18.35 19.65
N GLU A 439 5.01 -17.48 18.66
CA GLU A 439 4.04 -17.67 17.59
C GLU A 439 4.76 -18.21 16.35
N ILE A 440 4.33 -19.38 15.86
CA ILE A 440 4.83 -19.97 14.61
C ILE A 440 3.74 -19.84 13.57
N LYS A 441 4.04 -19.17 12.46
CA LYS A 441 3.11 -19.08 11.32
C LYS A 441 3.61 -19.95 10.18
N ASN A 442 2.76 -20.86 9.75
CA ASN A 442 2.93 -21.54 8.49
C ASN A 442 2.54 -20.59 7.34
N LEU A 443 3.50 -20.26 6.50
CA LEU A 443 3.30 -19.39 5.33
C LEU A 443 3.07 -20.19 4.05
N SER A 444 3.16 -21.51 4.11
CA SER A 444 2.76 -22.40 3.02
C SER A 444 1.28 -22.77 3.15
N TYR A 445 0.70 -23.23 2.05
CA TYR A 445 -0.64 -23.82 2.06
C TYR A 445 -0.58 -25.32 2.30
N ASP A 446 0.61 -25.91 2.34
CA ASP A 446 0.81 -27.31 2.66
C ASP A 446 0.88 -27.49 4.18
N PRO A 447 0.17 -28.45 4.75
CA PRO A 447 0.27 -28.74 6.18
C PRO A 447 1.70 -29.19 6.51
N ILE A 448 2.25 -28.67 7.60
CA ILE A 448 3.55 -29.09 8.12
C ILE A 448 3.31 -30.12 9.20
N GLU A 449 3.74 -31.34 8.92
CA GLU A 449 3.41 -32.49 9.75
C GLU A 449 4.17 -32.53 11.09
N ASP A 450 5.40 -32.01 11.14
CA ASP A 450 6.22 -32.05 12.35
C ASP A 450 6.96 -30.73 12.59
N ILE A 451 6.66 -30.03 13.68
CA ILE A 451 7.42 -28.88 14.15
C ILE A 451 8.18 -29.30 15.42
N ARG A 452 9.51 -29.24 15.34
CA ARG A 452 10.38 -29.49 16.47
C ARG A 452 11.06 -28.19 16.90
N ILE A 453 10.74 -27.71 18.11
CA ILE A 453 11.34 -26.51 18.69
C ILE A 453 12.42 -26.97 19.68
N THR A 454 13.65 -26.58 19.43
CA THR A 454 14.74 -26.79 20.38
C THR A 454 15.03 -25.47 21.07
N ILE A 455 14.90 -25.43 22.39
CA ILE A 455 15.23 -24.26 23.22
C ILE A 455 16.57 -24.57 23.86
N ASP A 456 17.58 -23.79 23.50
CA ASP A 456 18.91 -23.82 24.11
C ASP A 456 18.97 -22.66 25.13
N ASP A 457 18.92 -22.99 26.41
CA ASP A 457 18.95 -22.04 27.52
C ASP A 457 20.34 -21.92 28.18
N ASN A 458 21.40 -22.46 27.53
CA ASN A 458 22.80 -22.47 28.01
C ASN A 458 23.01 -23.18 29.36
N GLN A 459 22.01 -23.86 29.88
CA GLN A 459 22.14 -24.69 31.09
C GLN A 459 21.51 -26.06 30.83
N ASP A 460 22.34 -27.06 30.59
CA ASP A 460 21.98 -28.46 30.40
C ASP A 460 21.06 -28.77 29.17
N ALA A 461 21.33 -29.79 28.46
CA ALA A 461 20.73 -30.30 27.24
C ALA A 461 19.47 -29.61 26.65
N PRO A 462 19.46 -29.28 25.35
CA PRO A 462 18.34 -28.55 24.70
C PRO A 462 16.98 -29.25 24.93
N ARG A 463 15.98 -28.50 25.36
CA ARG A 463 14.61 -29.02 25.50
C ARG A 463 13.92 -28.99 24.16
N VAL A 464 13.40 -30.14 23.75
CA VAL A 464 12.60 -30.30 22.54
C VAL A 464 11.13 -30.26 22.92
N VAL A 465 10.38 -29.29 22.40
CA VAL A 465 8.93 -29.23 22.53
C VAL A 465 8.32 -29.64 21.21
N GLN A 466 7.54 -30.70 21.21
CA GLN A 466 6.77 -31.14 20.03
C GLN A 466 5.43 -30.42 20.03
N GLY A 467 5.16 -29.64 18.99
CA GLY A 467 3.91 -28.90 18.85
C GLY A 467 2.85 -29.67 18.05
N PRO A 468 1.59 -29.22 18.09
CA PRO A 468 0.55 -29.77 17.23
C PRO A 468 0.84 -29.43 15.75
N GLN A 469 0.29 -30.25 14.85
CA GLN A 469 0.33 -30.00 13.39
C GLN A 469 -0.27 -28.62 13.08
N LEU A 470 0.45 -27.78 12.32
CA LEU A 470 0.04 -26.44 11.88
C LEU A 470 -0.38 -26.42 10.43
#